data_b7f941a9a7e27d9b9f0a70c27996f8cd
#
_entry.id   b7f941a9a7e27d9b9f0a70c27996f8cd
#
_cell.length_a   1.000
_cell.length_b   1.000
_cell.length_c   1.000
_cell.angle_alpha   90.00
_cell.angle_beta   90.00
_cell.angle_gamma   90.00
#
_symmetry.space_group_name_H-M   'P 1'
#
loop_
_entity.id
_entity.type
_entity.pdbx_description
1 polymer ?
#
loop_
_entity_poly.entity_id
_entity_poly.type
_entity_poly.pdbx_seq_one_letter_code
_entity_poly.pdbx_strand_id
1 'polypeptide(L)'
;MQLPVSLFIGLRYSQSRKGNAFISFITLFSVAGIFLGVMALTIVSSVMNGFEGELKKRILGVIPHLVVTTDADHPDDWQHQVLQRPGVAQISPFLQAEALVQSPRQLTGVLLQGVTNDALPAFMQQALIVGSWQQFAQQRYAVVLGRALAEQLEVSVGDKLRFMLPQAGSYTPMGWVPRQRLFTVSGILDTGSDVDKLIAVTALDDLSRLLSSTVQQQQWRITLDEPFAAPQFAQQLAADSSLQVQDWRQSHGKLFAAVAMEKAMMWLMLLLIVAVAAFNIVSALVMMVTDKQAEIAILKTLGMTDQQLFNVFAVQGLSNGVAGAVAGALAGVLLCWQLNPLLAALGLQLAPGIILPIDIQFDQLLFILLSAVALTVLAVWYPAKRAVGINPADILRDE
;
A
#
# COMPACT_ATOMS: atom_id res chain seq x y z
N MET A 1 34.03 -31.77 8.87
CA MET A 1 34.26 -30.67 7.95
C MET A 1 35.09 -29.63 8.67
N GLN A 2 36.39 -29.47 8.37
CA GLN A 2 37.20 -28.41 8.98
C GLN A 2 36.81 -27.08 8.34
N LEU A 3 36.30 -26.16 9.14
CA LEU A 3 36.03 -24.78 8.69
C LEU A 3 37.33 -24.16 8.19
N PRO A 4 37.34 -23.40 7.07
CA PRO A 4 38.54 -22.70 6.62
C PRO A 4 39.04 -21.76 7.75
N VAL A 5 40.35 -21.72 7.98
CA VAL A 5 40.99 -21.00 9.07
C VAL A 5 40.55 -19.54 9.16
N SER A 6 40.33 -18.90 8.00
CA SER A 6 39.82 -17.51 7.92
C SER A 6 38.42 -17.36 8.49
N LEU A 7 37.54 -18.32 8.28
CA LEU A 7 36.15 -18.31 8.82
C LEU A 7 36.14 -18.51 10.34
N PHE A 8 36.98 -19.41 10.83
CA PHE A 8 37.13 -19.69 12.26
C PHE A 8 37.66 -18.41 13.02
N ILE A 9 38.75 -17.81 12.50
CA ILE A 9 39.32 -16.59 13.08
C ILE A 9 38.33 -15.44 13.02
N GLY A 10 37.64 -15.22 11.87
CA GLY A 10 36.68 -14.14 11.70
C GLY A 10 35.50 -14.23 12.67
N LEU A 11 34.90 -15.40 12.86
CA LEU A 11 33.83 -15.61 13.84
C LEU A 11 34.32 -15.46 15.28
N ARG A 12 35.53 -15.91 15.59
CA ARG A 12 36.12 -15.78 16.92
C ARG A 12 36.41 -14.30 17.25
N TYR A 13 36.83 -13.49 16.28
CA TYR A 13 37.00 -12.05 16.44
C TYR A 13 35.67 -11.33 16.68
N SER A 14 34.60 -11.74 16.02
CA SER A 14 33.24 -11.23 16.28
C SER A 14 32.76 -11.52 17.70
N GLN A 15 33.15 -12.65 18.32
CA GLN A 15 32.71 -13.08 19.66
C GLN A 15 33.67 -12.69 20.80
N SER A 16 34.90 -12.24 20.48
CA SER A 16 35.92 -11.94 21.48
C SER A 16 35.61 -10.65 22.23
N ARG A 17 35.13 -10.77 23.47
CA ARG A 17 34.88 -9.65 24.40
C ARG A 17 36.10 -9.19 25.20
N LYS A 18 37.28 -9.79 25.02
CA LYS A 18 38.50 -9.53 25.81
C LYS A 18 39.46 -8.47 25.17
N GLY A 19 38.94 -7.55 24.38
CA GLY A 19 39.65 -6.38 23.87
C GLY A 19 39.16 -5.08 24.53
N ASN A 20 39.70 -3.94 24.12
CA ASN A 20 39.32 -2.62 24.62
C ASN A 20 37.80 -2.46 24.69
N ALA A 21 37.28 -2.07 25.85
CA ALA A 21 35.85 -1.84 26.07
C ALA A 21 35.24 -0.87 25.05
N PHE A 22 36.06 0.02 24.51
CA PHE A 22 35.69 1.00 23.49
C PHE A 22 35.36 0.37 22.14
N ILE A 23 36.11 -0.65 21.69
CA ILE A 23 35.87 -1.36 20.43
C ILE A 23 34.61 -2.18 20.54
N SER A 24 34.39 -2.85 21.68
CA SER A 24 33.15 -3.58 21.95
C SER A 24 31.94 -2.66 21.93
N PHE A 25 32.05 -1.43 22.45
CA PHE A 25 31.01 -0.41 22.43
C PHE A 25 30.68 0.03 20.99
N ILE A 26 31.70 0.35 20.17
CA ILE A 26 31.49 0.78 18.77
C ILE A 26 30.85 -0.34 17.95
N THR A 27 31.30 -1.59 18.14
CA THR A 27 30.71 -2.76 17.46
C THR A 27 29.24 -2.95 17.87
N LEU A 28 28.94 -2.81 19.15
CA LEU A 28 27.56 -2.88 19.65
C LEU A 28 26.69 -1.79 19.02
N PHE A 29 27.19 -0.56 18.94
CA PHE A 29 26.47 0.55 18.31
C PHE A 29 26.24 0.32 16.81
N SER A 30 27.20 -0.26 16.12
CA SER A 30 27.08 -0.61 14.71
C SER A 30 25.98 -1.67 14.49
N VAL A 31 25.99 -2.76 15.29
CA VAL A 31 24.97 -3.82 15.24
C VAL A 31 23.59 -3.26 15.64
N ALA A 32 23.53 -2.41 16.69
CA ALA A 32 22.30 -1.76 17.12
C ALA A 32 21.71 -0.84 16.05
N GLY A 33 22.56 -0.13 15.30
CA GLY A 33 22.13 0.71 14.19
C GLY A 33 21.44 -0.08 13.08
N ILE A 34 22.02 -1.22 12.68
CA ILE A 34 21.38 -2.11 11.69
C ILE A 34 20.09 -2.73 12.26
N PHE A 35 20.14 -3.21 13.51
CA PHE A 35 19.00 -3.77 14.20
C PHE A 35 17.83 -2.78 14.21
N LEU A 36 18.05 -1.55 14.67
CA LEU A 36 17.01 -0.52 14.72
C LEU A 36 16.54 -0.11 13.33
N GLY A 37 17.46 0.00 12.36
CA GLY A 37 17.11 0.32 10.97
C GLY A 37 16.21 -0.73 10.34
N VAL A 38 16.59 -2.01 10.43
CA VAL A 38 15.80 -3.13 9.87
C VAL A 38 14.49 -3.30 10.63
N MET A 39 14.49 -3.16 11.95
CA MET A 39 13.28 -3.21 12.77
C MET A 39 12.30 -2.11 12.37
N ALA A 40 12.75 -0.86 12.27
CA ALA A 40 11.92 0.26 11.84
C ALA A 40 11.38 0.07 10.41
N LEU A 41 12.23 -0.40 9.47
CA LEU A 41 11.84 -0.75 8.11
C LEU A 41 10.71 -1.79 8.10
N THR A 42 10.85 -2.86 8.87
CA THR A 42 9.85 -3.92 8.95
C THR A 42 8.53 -3.40 9.48
N ILE A 43 8.54 -2.60 10.55
CA ILE A 43 7.32 -2.05 11.16
C ILE A 43 6.63 -1.09 10.18
N VAL A 44 7.36 -0.10 9.66
CA VAL A 44 6.79 0.93 8.79
C VAL A 44 6.26 0.32 7.48
N SER A 45 7.02 -0.62 6.88
CA SER A 45 6.56 -1.30 5.66
C SER A 45 5.30 -2.13 5.91
N SER A 46 5.22 -2.87 7.03
CA SER A 46 4.05 -3.69 7.38
C SER A 46 2.80 -2.84 7.66
N VAL A 47 2.94 -1.73 8.35
CA VAL A 47 1.83 -0.79 8.61
C VAL A 47 1.37 -0.14 7.31
N MET A 48 2.31 0.26 6.44
CA MET A 48 1.97 0.88 5.15
C MET A 48 1.27 -0.08 4.20
N ASN A 49 1.71 -1.34 4.16
CA ASN A 49 1.02 -2.37 3.37
C ASN A 49 -0.40 -2.61 3.89
N GLY A 50 -0.56 -2.68 5.20
CA GLY A 50 -1.87 -2.81 5.83
C GLY A 50 -2.78 -1.63 5.48
N PHE A 51 -2.26 -0.40 5.53
CA PHE A 51 -3.00 0.80 5.15
C PHE A 51 -3.37 0.82 3.66
N GLU A 52 -2.43 0.46 2.77
CA GLU A 52 -2.68 0.32 1.33
C GLU A 52 -3.75 -0.74 1.04
N GLY A 53 -3.67 -1.88 1.73
CA GLY A 53 -4.67 -2.95 1.64
C GLY A 53 -6.06 -2.53 2.12
N GLU A 54 -6.14 -1.76 3.19
CA GLU A 54 -7.40 -1.24 3.71
C GLU A 54 -8.00 -0.17 2.78
N LEU A 55 -7.18 0.75 2.27
CA LEU A 55 -7.59 1.72 1.24
C LEU A 55 -8.11 1.00 -0.01
N LYS A 56 -7.41 -0.05 -0.46
CA LYS A 56 -7.84 -0.88 -1.58
C LYS A 56 -9.23 -1.45 -1.35
N LYS A 57 -9.47 -2.08 -0.20
CA LYS A 57 -10.75 -2.69 0.14
C LYS A 57 -11.87 -1.65 0.27
N ARG A 58 -11.61 -0.56 0.97
CA ARG A 58 -12.63 0.45 1.28
C ARG A 58 -12.99 1.34 0.09
N ILE A 59 -12.03 1.71 -0.75
CA ILE A 59 -12.28 2.60 -1.88
C ILE A 59 -12.52 1.78 -3.16
N LEU A 60 -11.56 0.95 -3.56
CA LEU A 60 -11.69 0.20 -4.82
C LEU A 60 -12.77 -0.90 -4.74
N GLY A 61 -13.14 -1.36 -3.55
CA GLY A 61 -14.28 -2.24 -3.37
C GLY A 61 -15.62 -1.62 -3.74
N VAL A 62 -15.73 -0.28 -3.64
CA VAL A 62 -17.01 0.45 -3.84
C VAL A 62 -17.12 1.05 -5.25
N ILE A 63 -16.01 1.59 -5.78
CA ILE A 63 -15.99 2.23 -7.10
C ILE A 63 -15.85 1.20 -8.23
N PRO A 64 -16.35 1.52 -9.45
CA PRO A 64 -16.09 0.70 -10.63
C PRO A 64 -14.58 0.62 -10.90
N HIS A 65 -14.06 -0.60 -11.13
CA HIS A 65 -12.66 -0.76 -11.53
C HIS A 65 -12.42 -0.24 -12.95
N LEU A 66 -13.37 -0.55 -13.85
CA LEU A 66 -13.43 -0.04 -15.21
C LEU A 66 -14.86 0.37 -15.53
N VAL A 67 -14.99 1.45 -16.27
CA VAL A 67 -16.23 1.85 -16.92
C VAL A 67 -16.01 1.83 -18.41
N VAL A 68 -16.78 1.02 -19.11
CA VAL A 68 -16.77 0.93 -20.56
C VAL A 68 -17.99 1.66 -21.08
N THR A 69 -17.76 2.60 -21.99
CA THR A 69 -18.84 3.31 -22.67
C THR A 69 -18.91 2.80 -24.10
N THR A 70 -20.09 2.33 -24.48
CA THR A 70 -20.38 1.81 -25.83
C THR A 70 -21.45 2.64 -26.48
N ASP A 71 -21.40 2.76 -27.81
CA ASP A 71 -22.52 3.29 -28.57
C ASP A 71 -23.63 2.23 -28.68
N ALA A 72 -24.88 2.65 -28.84
CA ALA A 72 -26.05 1.77 -28.86
C ALA A 72 -26.01 0.69 -29.94
N ASP A 73 -25.25 0.92 -31.02
CA ASP A 73 -25.12 -0.01 -32.15
C ASP A 73 -23.95 -1.00 -32.01
N HIS A 74 -23.28 -1.02 -30.84
CA HIS A 74 -22.15 -1.93 -30.67
C HIS A 74 -22.64 -3.37 -30.45
N PRO A 75 -22.06 -4.40 -31.13
CA PRO A 75 -22.50 -5.78 -30.98
C PRO A 75 -22.39 -6.24 -29.53
N ASP A 76 -23.42 -6.95 -28.99
CA ASP A 76 -23.44 -7.44 -27.60
C ASP A 76 -22.37 -8.52 -27.29
N ASP A 77 -21.71 -9.08 -28.30
CA ASP A 77 -20.75 -10.17 -28.14
C ASP A 77 -19.47 -9.78 -27.35
N TRP A 78 -19.13 -8.48 -27.28
CA TRP A 78 -17.93 -8.03 -26.57
C TRP A 78 -18.00 -8.35 -25.06
N GLN A 79 -19.18 -8.32 -24.47
CA GLN A 79 -19.39 -8.60 -23.04
C GLN A 79 -19.03 -10.05 -22.71
N HIS A 80 -19.47 -11.00 -23.56
CA HIS A 80 -19.12 -12.40 -23.40
C HIS A 80 -17.63 -12.67 -23.58
N GLN A 81 -17.00 -11.99 -24.53
CA GLN A 81 -15.55 -12.09 -24.74
C GLN A 81 -14.75 -11.54 -23.56
N VAL A 82 -15.18 -10.41 -23.00
CA VAL A 82 -14.50 -9.80 -21.84
C VAL A 82 -14.74 -10.60 -20.58
N LEU A 83 -15.94 -11.16 -20.38
CA LEU A 83 -16.25 -12.00 -19.21
C LEU A 83 -15.40 -13.28 -19.16
N GLN A 84 -15.00 -13.80 -20.34
CA GLN A 84 -14.14 -14.99 -20.43
C GLN A 84 -12.64 -14.68 -20.19
N ARG A 85 -12.25 -13.40 -20.12
CA ARG A 85 -10.86 -13.05 -19.84
C ARG A 85 -10.49 -13.33 -18.38
N PRO A 86 -9.30 -13.86 -18.13
CA PRO A 86 -8.85 -14.12 -16.76
C PRO A 86 -8.76 -12.81 -15.96
N GLY A 87 -9.25 -12.84 -14.73
CA GLY A 87 -9.25 -11.69 -13.82
C GLY A 87 -10.50 -10.81 -13.88
N VAL A 88 -11.50 -11.13 -14.72
CA VAL A 88 -12.80 -10.45 -14.75
C VAL A 88 -13.78 -11.17 -13.85
N ALA A 89 -14.18 -10.52 -12.74
CA ALA A 89 -15.16 -11.10 -11.81
C ALA A 89 -16.61 -10.90 -12.27
N GLN A 90 -16.93 -9.69 -12.77
CA GLN A 90 -18.32 -9.35 -13.13
C GLN A 90 -18.36 -8.22 -14.17
N ILE A 91 -19.36 -8.29 -15.05
CA ILE A 91 -19.76 -7.19 -15.93
C ILE A 91 -21.23 -6.90 -15.65
N SER A 92 -21.56 -5.62 -15.48
CA SER A 92 -22.94 -5.20 -15.23
C SER A 92 -23.27 -3.87 -15.91
N PRO A 93 -24.52 -3.67 -16.35
CA PRO A 93 -24.97 -2.36 -16.79
C PRO A 93 -24.81 -1.34 -15.67
N PHE A 94 -24.35 -0.16 -16.00
CA PHE A 94 -24.01 0.87 -15.03
C PHE A 94 -24.28 2.25 -15.61
N LEU A 95 -24.76 3.14 -14.77
CA LEU A 95 -24.88 4.55 -15.08
C LEU A 95 -24.43 5.36 -13.86
N GLN A 96 -23.73 6.44 -14.09
CA GLN A 96 -23.33 7.37 -13.03
C GLN A 96 -23.55 8.80 -13.47
N ALA A 97 -24.08 9.60 -12.55
CA ALA A 97 -24.26 11.02 -12.77
C ALA A 97 -23.94 11.81 -11.51
N GLU A 98 -23.35 12.98 -11.68
CA GLU A 98 -23.26 13.96 -10.60
C GLU A 98 -24.63 14.59 -10.40
N ALA A 99 -25.10 14.58 -9.16
CA ALA A 99 -26.39 15.13 -8.80
C ALA A 99 -26.26 16.04 -7.57
N LEU A 100 -27.16 16.99 -7.46
CA LEU A 100 -27.40 17.71 -6.21
C LEU A 100 -28.59 17.05 -5.51
N VAL A 101 -28.41 16.68 -4.26
CA VAL A 101 -29.48 16.15 -3.41
C VAL A 101 -29.90 17.21 -2.40
N GLN A 102 -31.18 17.43 -2.33
CA GLN A 102 -31.80 18.38 -1.43
C GLN A 102 -32.71 17.67 -0.43
N SER A 103 -32.42 17.84 0.85
CA SER A 103 -33.32 17.55 1.96
C SER A 103 -34.01 18.85 2.40
N PRO A 104 -34.99 18.81 3.32
CA PRO A 104 -35.62 20.03 3.87
C PRO A 104 -34.61 20.99 4.52
N ARG A 105 -33.43 20.49 4.96
CA ARG A 105 -32.46 21.28 5.73
C ARG A 105 -31.16 21.53 5.00
N GLN A 106 -30.76 20.64 4.08
CA GLN A 106 -29.44 20.67 3.47
C GLN A 106 -29.48 20.40 1.96
N LEU A 107 -28.47 20.92 1.26
CA LEU A 107 -28.20 20.69 -0.14
C LEU A 107 -26.73 20.26 -0.27
N THR A 108 -26.47 19.11 -0.91
CA THR A 108 -25.11 18.63 -1.13
C THR A 108 -24.95 17.95 -2.49
N GLY A 109 -23.71 17.88 -2.98
CA GLY A 109 -23.37 17.15 -4.21
C GLY A 109 -23.19 15.66 -3.92
N VAL A 110 -23.69 14.81 -4.80
CA VAL A 110 -23.58 13.35 -4.68
C VAL A 110 -23.33 12.71 -6.03
N LEU A 111 -22.75 11.51 -5.99
CA LEU A 111 -22.64 10.60 -7.14
C LEU A 111 -23.82 9.66 -7.12
N LEU A 112 -24.76 9.88 -8.03
CA LEU A 112 -25.92 9.01 -8.20
C LEU A 112 -25.58 7.87 -9.14
N GLN A 113 -25.58 6.64 -8.61
CA GLN A 113 -25.28 5.41 -9.35
C GLN A 113 -26.56 4.65 -9.66
N GLY A 114 -26.77 4.33 -10.94
CA GLY A 114 -27.83 3.46 -11.42
C GLY A 114 -27.31 2.02 -11.53
N VAL A 115 -27.99 1.10 -10.84
CA VAL A 115 -27.64 -0.33 -10.83
C VAL A 115 -28.85 -1.17 -11.18
N THR A 116 -28.60 -2.37 -11.73
CA THR A 116 -29.63 -3.39 -11.94
C THR A 116 -29.67 -4.31 -10.72
N ASN A 117 -30.86 -4.67 -10.32
CA ASN A 117 -31.07 -5.49 -9.11
C ASN A 117 -30.44 -6.88 -9.23
N ASP A 118 -30.41 -7.44 -10.44
CA ASP A 118 -29.86 -8.76 -10.73
C ASP A 118 -28.33 -8.78 -10.77
N ALA A 119 -27.68 -7.61 -10.87
CA ALA A 119 -26.23 -7.47 -11.00
C ALA A 119 -25.65 -6.51 -9.95
N LEU A 120 -26.25 -6.49 -8.75
CA LEU A 120 -25.72 -5.74 -7.61
C LEU A 120 -24.31 -6.25 -7.24
N PRO A 121 -23.32 -5.36 -7.12
CA PRO A 121 -22.00 -5.77 -6.63
C PRO A 121 -22.08 -6.38 -5.24
N ALA A 122 -21.28 -7.42 -4.99
CA ALA A 122 -21.30 -8.16 -3.73
C ALA A 122 -21.08 -7.27 -2.49
N PHE A 123 -20.23 -6.26 -2.60
CA PHE A 123 -19.99 -5.33 -1.51
C PHE A 123 -21.24 -4.49 -1.16
N MET A 124 -22.05 -4.07 -2.15
CA MET A 124 -23.29 -3.33 -1.88
C MET A 124 -24.32 -4.21 -1.19
N GLN A 125 -24.39 -5.50 -1.58
CA GLN A 125 -25.29 -6.45 -0.93
C GLN A 125 -24.98 -6.62 0.56
N GLN A 126 -23.69 -6.67 0.92
CA GLN A 126 -23.23 -6.87 2.27
C GLN A 126 -23.25 -5.58 3.12
N ALA A 127 -23.11 -4.41 2.48
CA ALA A 127 -23.03 -3.12 3.16
C ALA A 127 -24.41 -2.56 3.58
N LEU A 128 -25.51 -3.13 3.17
CA LEU A 128 -26.85 -2.62 3.53
C LEU A 128 -27.13 -2.87 5.02
N ILE A 129 -27.25 -1.80 5.80
CA ILE A 129 -27.50 -1.86 7.25
C ILE A 129 -28.98 -1.65 7.62
N VAL A 130 -29.70 -0.84 6.83
CA VAL A 130 -31.13 -0.55 7.03
C VAL A 130 -31.83 -0.64 5.70
N GLY A 131 -33.02 -1.25 5.67
CA GLY A 131 -33.82 -1.41 4.45
C GLY A 131 -33.68 -2.78 3.81
N SER A 132 -34.13 -2.93 2.58
CA SER A 132 -34.13 -4.20 1.84
C SER A 132 -33.93 -3.93 0.35
N TRP A 133 -33.03 -4.71 -0.29
CA TRP A 133 -32.89 -4.68 -1.75
C TRP A 133 -34.13 -5.14 -2.50
N GLN A 134 -34.98 -5.97 -1.88
CA GLN A 134 -36.28 -6.35 -2.47
C GLN A 134 -37.24 -5.18 -2.54
N GLN A 135 -37.34 -4.36 -1.47
CA GLN A 135 -38.15 -3.14 -1.47
C GLN A 135 -37.60 -2.12 -2.46
N PHE A 136 -36.28 -1.96 -2.52
CA PHE A 136 -35.59 -1.13 -3.51
C PHE A 136 -36.01 -1.50 -4.95
N ALA A 137 -36.02 -2.80 -5.28
CA ALA A 137 -36.38 -3.30 -6.61
C ALA A 137 -37.87 -3.08 -6.99
N GLN A 138 -38.78 -3.10 -6.01
CA GLN A 138 -40.20 -2.98 -6.22
C GLN A 138 -40.68 -1.51 -6.27
N GLN A 139 -39.92 -0.59 -5.69
CA GLN A 139 -40.32 0.80 -5.54
C GLN A 139 -39.67 1.69 -6.60
N ARG A 140 -40.50 2.37 -7.41
CA ARG A 140 -40.01 3.38 -8.35
C ARG A 140 -39.42 4.59 -7.63
N TYR A 141 -38.35 5.11 -8.19
CA TYR A 141 -37.60 6.23 -7.61
C TYR A 141 -37.20 5.96 -6.15
N ALA A 142 -36.80 4.75 -5.87
CA ALA A 142 -36.16 4.37 -4.64
C ALA A 142 -34.68 4.76 -4.68
N VAL A 143 -34.14 5.16 -3.53
CA VAL A 143 -32.72 5.45 -3.38
C VAL A 143 -32.19 4.84 -2.11
N VAL A 144 -30.99 4.23 -2.20
CA VAL A 144 -30.18 3.79 -1.06
C VAL A 144 -29.05 4.78 -0.89
N LEU A 145 -28.87 5.29 0.32
CA LEU A 145 -27.86 6.30 0.64
C LEU A 145 -26.71 5.69 1.44
N GLY A 146 -25.51 6.23 1.28
CA GLY A 146 -24.43 5.97 2.21
C GLY A 146 -24.79 6.52 3.59
N ARG A 147 -24.35 5.84 4.65
CA ARG A 147 -24.66 6.20 6.05
C ARG A 147 -24.26 7.63 6.38
N ALA A 148 -23.03 7.99 6.06
CA ALA A 148 -22.53 9.34 6.34
C ALA A 148 -23.31 10.43 5.58
N LEU A 149 -23.80 10.13 4.36
CA LEU A 149 -24.67 11.03 3.59
C LEU A 149 -26.06 11.15 4.22
N ALA A 150 -26.65 10.04 4.68
CA ALA A 150 -27.94 10.05 5.36
C ALA A 150 -27.90 10.83 6.68
N GLU A 151 -26.83 10.66 7.47
CA GLU A 151 -26.57 11.42 8.68
C GLU A 151 -26.40 12.93 8.36
N GLN A 152 -25.62 13.27 7.33
CA GLN A 152 -25.41 14.66 6.89
C GLN A 152 -26.72 15.32 6.44
N LEU A 153 -27.57 14.61 5.71
CA LEU A 153 -28.86 15.13 5.22
C LEU A 153 -29.95 15.10 6.29
N GLU A 154 -29.69 14.49 7.45
CA GLU A 154 -30.64 14.27 8.55
C GLU A 154 -31.91 13.54 8.08
N VAL A 155 -31.74 12.42 7.33
CA VAL A 155 -32.86 11.66 6.76
C VAL A 155 -32.81 10.19 7.16
N SER A 156 -33.99 9.58 7.19
CA SER A 156 -34.22 8.19 7.51
C SER A 156 -34.93 7.45 6.37
N VAL A 157 -34.98 6.12 6.45
CA VAL A 157 -35.74 5.30 5.49
C VAL A 157 -37.20 5.72 5.50
N GLY A 158 -37.76 5.95 4.31
CA GLY A 158 -39.12 6.46 4.08
C GLY A 158 -39.19 7.97 3.74
N ASP A 159 -38.14 8.73 4.03
CA ASP A 159 -38.10 10.15 3.70
C ASP A 159 -37.94 10.39 2.20
N LYS A 160 -38.37 11.56 1.76
CA LYS A 160 -38.29 11.96 0.35
C LYS A 160 -37.22 13.02 0.15
N LEU A 161 -36.34 12.75 -0.83
CA LEU A 161 -35.24 13.61 -1.24
C LEU A 161 -35.43 14.08 -2.68
N ARG A 162 -35.04 15.29 -2.98
CA ARG A 162 -35.05 15.82 -4.34
C ARG A 162 -33.65 15.70 -4.94
N PHE A 163 -33.54 14.93 -6.01
CA PHE A 163 -32.33 14.87 -6.81
C PHE A 163 -32.47 15.79 -8.03
N MET A 164 -31.46 16.59 -8.28
CA MET A 164 -31.34 17.50 -9.41
C MET A 164 -30.07 17.17 -10.18
N LEU A 165 -30.18 17.04 -11.50
CA LEU A 165 -29.06 16.80 -12.39
C LEU A 165 -28.71 18.07 -13.17
N PRO A 166 -27.61 18.77 -12.81
CA PRO A 166 -27.20 19.98 -13.51
C PRO A 166 -26.88 19.76 -14.98
N GLN A 167 -26.42 18.53 -15.31
CA GLN A 167 -26.02 18.13 -16.67
C GLN A 167 -27.22 17.84 -17.59
N ALA A 168 -28.36 17.51 -17.01
CA ALA A 168 -29.58 17.20 -17.72
C ALA A 168 -30.67 18.24 -17.43
N GLY A 169 -31.16 18.91 -18.44
CA GLY A 169 -32.17 19.95 -18.27
C GLY A 169 -32.75 20.37 -19.60
N SER A 170 -33.58 21.40 -19.54
CA SER A 170 -34.14 22.04 -20.72
C SER A 170 -33.98 23.56 -20.64
N TYR A 171 -33.75 24.19 -21.78
CA TYR A 171 -33.78 25.63 -21.91
C TYR A 171 -35.24 26.09 -21.91
N THR A 172 -35.55 26.96 -20.98
CA THR A 172 -36.85 27.65 -20.89
C THR A 172 -36.66 29.16 -21.18
N PRO A 173 -37.70 29.91 -21.47
CA PRO A 173 -37.59 31.36 -21.61
C PRO A 173 -36.97 32.08 -20.41
N MET A 174 -36.98 31.44 -19.23
CA MET A 174 -36.38 31.95 -18.00
C MET A 174 -34.96 31.44 -17.73
N GLY A 175 -34.40 30.66 -18.65
CA GLY A 175 -33.04 30.09 -18.57
C GLY A 175 -33.01 28.58 -18.46
N TRP A 176 -31.81 28.03 -18.15
CA TRP A 176 -31.60 26.61 -17.99
C TRP A 176 -32.27 26.08 -16.71
N VAL A 177 -33.13 25.07 -16.87
CA VAL A 177 -33.79 24.41 -15.73
C VAL A 177 -33.30 22.96 -15.65
N PRO A 178 -32.57 22.59 -14.58
CA PRO A 178 -32.07 21.23 -14.39
C PRO A 178 -33.24 20.25 -14.15
N ARG A 179 -33.11 19.05 -14.63
CA ARG A 179 -34.07 17.99 -14.32
C ARG A 179 -33.98 17.61 -12.85
N GLN A 180 -35.15 17.43 -12.27
CA GLN A 180 -35.26 17.08 -10.86
C GLN A 180 -36.38 16.07 -10.63
N ARG A 181 -36.16 15.20 -9.64
CA ARG A 181 -37.15 14.19 -9.25
C ARG A 181 -37.09 13.93 -7.75
N LEU A 182 -38.21 13.58 -7.18
CA LEU A 182 -38.32 13.12 -5.79
C LEU A 182 -38.04 11.62 -5.76
N PHE A 183 -37.11 11.22 -4.90
CA PHE A 183 -36.79 9.83 -4.59
C PHE A 183 -37.13 9.54 -3.14
N THR A 184 -37.56 8.31 -2.86
CA THR A 184 -37.83 7.86 -1.49
C THR A 184 -36.64 7.04 -0.99
N VAL A 185 -36.14 7.34 0.20
CA VAL A 185 -35.07 6.58 0.82
C VAL A 185 -35.58 5.19 1.19
N SER A 186 -35.08 4.16 0.53
CA SER A 186 -35.46 2.73 0.74
C SER A 186 -34.45 1.98 1.59
N GLY A 187 -33.23 2.50 1.76
CA GLY A 187 -32.22 1.86 2.56
C GLY A 187 -31.02 2.76 2.83
N ILE A 188 -30.19 2.32 3.75
CA ILE A 188 -28.91 2.94 4.13
C ILE A 188 -27.83 1.87 4.06
N LEU A 189 -26.75 2.14 3.36
CA LEU A 189 -25.58 1.28 3.27
C LEU A 189 -24.40 1.89 4.06
N ASP A 190 -23.55 1.05 4.61
CA ASP A 190 -22.33 1.44 5.30
C ASP A 190 -21.17 0.60 4.75
N THR A 191 -20.35 1.21 3.91
CA THR A 191 -19.15 0.55 3.36
C THR A 191 -17.93 0.75 4.26
N GLY A 192 -18.07 1.57 5.31
CA GLY A 192 -16.97 1.98 6.18
C GLY A 192 -15.95 2.88 5.48
N SER A 193 -16.34 3.54 4.39
CA SER A 193 -15.48 4.37 3.55
C SER A 193 -16.01 5.81 3.47
N ASP A 194 -15.13 6.77 3.19
CA ASP A 194 -15.51 8.15 2.91
C ASP A 194 -16.42 8.31 1.68
N VAL A 195 -16.47 7.29 0.82
CA VAL A 195 -17.39 7.23 -0.31
C VAL A 195 -18.86 7.29 0.13
N ASP A 196 -19.16 6.80 1.35
CA ASP A 196 -20.51 6.85 1.94
C ASP A 196 -21.06 8.27 2.14
N LYS A 197 -20.20 9.30 2.08
CA LYS A 197 -20.60 10.72 2.11
C LYS A 197 -21.12 11.21 0.76
N LEU A 198 -20.78 10.50 -0.32
CA LEU A 198 -21.00 10.97 -1.68
C LEU A 198 -21.91 10.05 -2.49
N ILE A 199 -22.09 8.80 -2.07
CA ILE A 199 -22.78 7.79 -2.87
C ILE A 199 -24.27 7.75 -2.58
N ALA A 200 -25.06 7.76 -3.66
CA ALA A 200 -26.49 7.43 -3.67
C ALA A 200 -26.73 6.40 -4.78
N VAL A 201 -27.46 5.33 -4.49
CA VAL A 201 -27.72 4.23 -5.40
C VAL A 201 -29.20 4.18 -5.74
N THR A 202 -29.53 4.13 -7.03
CA THR A 202 -30.92 4.02 -7.53
C THR A 202 -31.02 2.93 -8.61
N ALA A 203 -32.22 2.59 -8.99
CA ALA A 203 -32.44 1.68 -10.13
C ALA A 203 -31.92 2.33 -11.43
N LEU A 204 -31.27 1.50 -12.28
CA LEU A 204 -30.71 1.94 -13.56
C LEU A 204 -31.76 2.63 -14.43
N ASP A 205 -32.97 2.07 -14.49
CA ASP A 205 -34.08 2.63 -15.26
C ASP A 205 -34.54 4.00 -14.77
N ASP A 206 -34.51 4.22 -13.46
CA ASP A 206 -34.95 5.48 -12.88
C ASP A 206 -33.91 6.58 -13.14
N LEU A 207 -32.60 6.24 -13.07
CA LEU A 207 -31.54 7.16 -13.43
C LEU A 207 -31.54 7.46 -14.94
N SER A 208 -31.73 6.45 -15.78
CA SER A 208 -31.79 6.63 -17.24
C SER A 208 -32.93 7.55 -17.66
N ARG A 209 -34.10 7.43 -17.02
CA ARG A 209 -35.26 8.34 -17.23
C ARG A 209 -34.97 9.76 -16.74
N LEU A 210 -34.22 9.92 -15.65
CA LEU A 210 -33.88 11.23 -15.12
C LEU A 210 -32.83 11.92 -16.01
N LEU A 211 -31.87 11.19 -16.57
CA LEU A 211 -30.91 11.69 -17.54
C LEU A 211 -31.55 12.04 -18.88
N SER A 212 -32.72 11.45 -19.21
CA SER A 212 -33.36 11.52 -20.51
C SER A 212 -32.56 10.87 -21.64
N SER A 213 -33.28 10.32 -22.60
CA SER A 213 -32.85 9.56 -23.77
C SER A 213 -31.81 10.24 -24.71
N THR A 214 -31.19 11.35 -24.31
CA THR A 214 -30.08 11.98 -25.02
C THR A 214 -28.75 11.23 -24.85
N VAL A 215 -28.66 10.33 -23.85
CA VAL A 215 -27.47 9.48 -23.68
C VAL A 215 -27.73 8.17 -24.45
N GLN A 216 -27.42 8.19 -25.75
CA GLN A 216 -27.36 6.98 -26.59
C GLN A 216 -26.23 6.04 -26.21
N GLN A 217 -25.41 6.42 -25.22
CA GLN A 217 -24.27 5.65 -24.78
C GLN A 217 -24.66 4.75 -23.62
N GLN A 218 -24.38 3.46 -23.77
CA GLN A 218 -24.52 2.47 -22.71
C GLN A 218 -23.20 2.41 -21.93
N GLN A 219 -23.28 2.51 -20.62
CA GLN A 219 -22.15 2.33 -19.73
C GLN A 219 -22.21 0.96 -19.06
N TRP A 220 -21.03 0.36 -18.92
CA TRP A 220 -20.88 -0.95 -18.31
C TRP A 220 -19.79 -0.88 -17.25
N ARG A 221 -20.10 -1.43 -16.09
CA ARG A 221 -19.15 -1.60 -14.99
C ARG A 221 -18.49 -2.96 -15.15
N ILE A 222 -17.16 -2.98 -15.16
CA ILE A 222 -16.37 -4.20 -15.07
C ILE A 222 -15.70 -4.22 -13.69
N THR A 223 -15.92 -5.29 -12.97
CA THR A 223 -15.26 -5.60 -11.70
C THR A 223 -14.19 -6.64 -11.96
N LEU A 224 -12.96 -6.37 -11.56
CA LEU A 224 -11.82 -7.28 -11.65
C LEU A 224 -11.56 -7.93 -10.30
N ASP A 225 -10.97 -9.13 -10.31
CA ASP A 225 -10.48 -9.79 -9.09
C ASP A 225 -9.39 -8.96 -8.42
N GLU A 226 -8.51 -8.36 -9.24
CA GLU A 226 -7.43 -7.49 -8.80
C GLU A 226 -7.62 -6.06 -9.33
N PRO A 227 -8.11 -5.10 -8.50
CA PRO A 227 -8.39 -3.73 -8.94
C PRO A 227 -7.19 -2.98 -9.51
N PHE A 228 -5.97 -3.29 -9.06
CA PHE A 228 -4.76 -2.64 -9.57
C PHE A 228 -4.34 -3.12 -10.97
N ALA A 229 -4.88 -4.23 -11.45
CA ALA A 229 -4.71 -4.65 -12.84
C ALA A 229 -5.57 -3.83 -13.83
N ALA A 230 -6.54 -3.05 -13.34
CA ALA A 230 -7.45 -2.27 -14.18
C ALA A 230 -6.74 -1.37 -15.21
N PRO A 231 -5.65 -0.65 -14.90
CA PRO A 231 -4.98 0.18 -15.91
C PRO A 231 -4.40 -0.61 -17.08
N GLN A 232 -3.81 -1.78 -16.81
CA GLN A 232 -3.27 -2.66 -17.87
C GLN A 232 -4.39 -3.29 -18.68
N PHE A 233 -5.44 -3.72 -17.99
CA PHE A 233 -6.62 -4.30 -18.62
C PHE A 233 -7.35 -3.27 -19.50
N ALA A 234 -7.46 -2.01 -19.05
CA ALA A 234 -8.03 -0.91 -19.83
C ALA A 234 -7.27 -0.68 -21.13
N GLN A 235 -5.93 -0.67 -21.08
CA GLN A 235 -5.10 -0.51 -22.28
C GLN A 235 -5.27 -1.66 -23.27
N GLN A 236 -5.32 -2.89 -22.79
CA GLN A 236 -5.54 -4.07 -23.62
C GLN A 236 -6.94 -4.04 -24.27
N LEU A 237 -7.97 -3.70 -23.47
CA LEU A 237 -9.33 -3.65 -23.97
C LEU A 237 -9.52 -2.53 -24.99
N ALA A 238 -8.95 -1.36 -24.77
CA ALA A 238 -8.99 -0.24 -25.70
C ALA A 238 -8.21 -0.52 -27.00
N ALA A 239 -7.14 -1.33 -26.96
CA ALA A 239 -6.37 -1.71 -28.14
C ALA A 239 -7.09 -2.76 -28.99
N ASP A 240 -7.83 -3.68 -28.36
CA ASP A 240 -8.52 -4.78 -29.03
C ASP A 240 -9.91 -4.38 -29.59
N SER A 241 -10.44 -3.24 -29.15
CA SER A 241 -11.78 -2.78 -29.47
C SER A 241 -11.87 -1.25 -29.59
N SER A 242 -12.83 -0.74 -30.33
CA SER A 242 -13.12 0.71 -30.41
C SER A 242 -13.85 1.25 -29.18
N LEU A 243 -13.80 0.55 -28.05
CA LEU A 243 -14.50 0.88 -26.83
C LEU A 243 -13.79 2.03 -26.09
N GLN A 244 -14.58 2.95 -25.54
CA GLN A 244 -14.06 3.95 -24.62
C GLN A 244 -13.98 3.35 -23.22
N VAL A 245 -12.77 3.09 -22.75
CA VAL A 245 -12.52 2.46 -21.45
C VAL A 245 -11.91 3.48 -20.51
N GLN A 246 -12.54 3.65 -19.37
CA GLN A 246 -12.05 4.50 -18.27
C GLN A 246 -11.73 3.63 -17.07
N ASP A 247 -10.58 3.83 -16.45
CA ASP A 247 -10.21 3.14 -15.22
C ASP A 247 -10.39 4.04 -13.99
N TRP A 248 -10.37 3.46 -12.80
CA TRP A 248 -10.55 4.16 -11.53
C TRP A 248 -9.55 5.29 -11.28
N ARG A 249 -8.40 5.32 -11.96
CA ARG A 249 -7.40 6.39 -11.81
C ARG A 249 -7.91 7.75 -12.31
N GLN A 250 -8.84 7.78 -13.24
CA GLN A 250 -9.39 9.04 -13.73
C GLN A 250 -10.18 9.78 -12.63
N SER A 251 -10.85 9.03 -11.76
CA SER A 251 -11.65 9.61 -10.66
C SER A 251 -10.84 9.73 -9.35
N HIS A 252 -10.05 8.70 -9.00
CA HIS A 252 -9.39 8.56 -7.69
C HIS A 252 -7.87 8.44 -7.79
N GLY A 253 -7.29 8.57 -8.98
CA GLY A 253 -5.84 8.41 -9.22
C GLY A 253 -4.97 9.36 -8.41
N LYS A 254 -5.44 10.57 -8.13
CA LYS A 254 -4.69 11.56 -7.32
C LYS A 254 -4.43 11.05 -5.90
N LEU A 255 -5.41 10.38 -5.28
CA LEU A 255 -5.27 9.80 -3.94
C LEU A 255 -4.22 8.68 -3.93
N PHE A 256 -4.33 7.74 -4.88
CA PHE A 256 -3.38 6.63 -4.98
C PHE A 256 -1.97 7.08 -5.39
N ALA A 257 -1.88 8.12 -6.24
CA ALA A 257 -0.60 8.74 -6.57
C ALA A 257 0.05 9.39 -5.34
N ALA A 258 -0.73 10.04 -4.47
CA ALA A 258 -0.23 10.60 -3.21
C ALA A 258 0.28 9.51 -2.27
N VAL A 259 -0.44 8.40 -2.12
CA VAL A 259 -0.01 7.24 -1.32
C VAL A 259 1.27 6.61 -1.88
N ALA A 260 1.36 6.45 -3.21
CA ALA A 260 2.57 5.94 -3.86
C ALA A 260 3.78 6.87 -3.66
N MET A 261 3.57 8.18 -3.74
CA MET A 261 4.62 9.17 -3.48
C MET A 261 5.07 9.15 -2.01
N GLU A 262 4.14 9.04 -1.06
CA GLU A 262 4.46 8.90 0.36
C GLU A 262 5.28 7.63 0.62
N LYS A 263 4.89 6.50 0.04
CA LYS A 263 5.64 5.24 0.10
C LYS A 263 7.06 5.38 -0.46
N ALA A 264 7.22 6.08 -1.58
CA ALA A 264 8.54 6.36 -2.17
C ALA A 264 9.40 7.25 -1.26
N MET A 265 8.83 8.28 -0.63
CA MET A 265 9.53 9.14 0.33
C MET A 265 9.95 8.37 1.58
N MET A 266 9.09 7.51 2.12
CA MET A 266 9.45 6.64 3.23
C MET A 266 10.58 5.67 2.87
N TRP A 267 10.56 5.06 1.69
CA TRP A 267 11.66 4.23 1.20
C TRP A 267 12.98 5.00 1.14
N LEU A 268 12.95 6.24 0.69
CA LEU A 268 14.14 7.11 0.64
C LEU A 268 14.67 7.42 2.05
N MET A 269 13.80 7.78 2.99
CA MET A 269 14.19 8.01 4.39
C MET A 269 14.80 6.76 5.03
N LEU A 270 14.19 5.60 4.78
CA LEU A 270 14.66 4.34 5.32
C LEU A 270 16.01 3.92 4.70
N LEU A 271 16.21 4.18 3.41
CA LEU A 271 17.50 3.97 2.75
C LEU A 271 18.58 4.86 3.39
N LEU A 272 18.25 6.09 3.76
CA LEU A 272 19.17 6.99 4.46
C LEU A 272 19.55 6.43 5.84
N ILE A 273 18.59 5.89 6.61
CA ILE A 273 18.85 5.26 7.91
C ILE A 273 19.82 4.07 7.75
N VAL A 274 19.58 3.22 6.75
CA VAL A 274 20.45 2.08 6.47
C VAL A 274 21.84 2.53 5.99
N ALA A 275 21.93 3.62 5.21
CA ALA A 275 23.20 4.19 4.80
C ALA A 275 24.01 4.71 5.99
N VAL A 276 23.36 5.36 6.98
CA VAL A 276 24.02 5.78 8.23
C VAL A 276 24.49 4.56 9.03
N ALA A 277 23.69 3.50 9.10
CA ALA A 277 24.10 2.25 9.75
C ALA A 277 25.30 1.61 9.04
N ALA A 278 25.31 1.59 7.70
CA ALA A 278 26.46 1.11 6.91
C ALA A 278 27.73 1.94 7.18
N PHE A 279 27.61 3.27 7.26
CA PHE A 279 28.73 4.14 7.62
C PHE A 279 29.30 3.83 9.02
N ASN A 280 28.42 3.52 9.98
CA ASN A 280 28.85 3.10 11.32
C ASN A 280 29.63 1.77 11.28
N ILE A 281 29.24 0.82 10.41
CA ILE A 281 30.01 -0.42 10.20
C ILE A 281 31.40 -0.12 9.66
N VAL A 282 31.49 0.72 8.63
CA VAL A 282 32.79 1.13 8.06
C VAL A 282 33.69 1.71 9.13
N SER A 283 33.17 2.65 9.92
CA SER A 283 33.94 3.31 10.99
C SER A 283 34.40 2.32 12.07
N ALA A 284 33.49 1.42 12.50
CA ALA A 284 33.82 0.39 13.49
C ALA A 284 34.91 -0.56 13.01
N LEU A 285 34.80 -1.04 11.76
CA LEU A 285 35.77 -1.97 11.18
C LEU A 285 37.12 -1.28 10.89
N VAL A 286 37.14 -0.04 10.41
CA VAL A 286 38.39 0.71 10.19
C VAL A 286 39.14 0.86 11.51
N MET A 287 38.41 1.23 12.57
CA MET A 287 39.03 1.37 13.90
C MET A 287 39.54 0.05 14.44
N MET A 288 38.78 -1.04 14.27
CA MET A 288 39.18 -2.38 14.67
C MET A 288 40.43 -2.84 13.91
N VAL A 289 40.52 -2.59 12.60
CA VAL A 289 41.70 -2.89 11.78
C VAL A 289 42.91 -2.14 12.29
N THR A 290 42.72 -0.87 12.68
CA THR A 290 43.81 -0.04 13.22
C THR A 290 44.31 -0.57 14.58
N ASP A 291 43.40 -0.97 15.46
CA ASP A 291 43.76 -1.55 16.77
C ASP A 291 44.43 -2.92 16.68
N LYS A 292 44.12 -3.67 15.64
CA LYS A 292 44.62 -5.04 15.40
C LYS A 292 45.80 -5.08 14.45
N GLN A 293 46.51 -3.97 14.18
CA GLN A 293 47.59 -3.92 13.20
C GLN A 293 48.75 -4.89 13.55
N ALA A 294 49.13 -4.94 14.83
CA ALA A 294 50.18 -5.86 15.28
C ALA A 294 49.80 -7.36 15.08
N GLU A 295 48.57 -7.73 15.43
CA GLU A 295 48.10 -9.10 15.22
C GLU A 295 48.01 -9.42 13.72
N ILE A 296 47.63 -8.46 12.87
CA ILE A 296 47.60 -8.62 11.41
C ILE A 296 49.01 -8.82 10.86
N ALA A 297 49.98 -8.07 11.33
CA ALA A 297 51.38 -8.22 10.95
C ALA A 297 51.94 -9.61 11.31
N ILE A 298 51.63 -10.11 12.52
CA ILE A 298 52.00 -11.45 12.96
C ILE A 298 51.33 -12.54 12.05
N LEU A 299 50.06 -12.39 11.75
CA LEU A 299 49.37 -13.38 10.87
C LEU A 299 49.98 -13.39 9.48
N LYS A 300 50.40 -12.27 8.92
CA LYS A 300 51.11 -12.18 7.64
C LYS A 300 52.47 -12.86 7.68
N THR A 301 53.25 -12.64 8.76
CA THR A 301 54.55 -13.27 8.93
C THR A 301 54.45 -14.81 9.11
N LEU A 302 53.31 -15.30 9.64
CA LEU A 302 53.00 -16.74 9.74
C LEU A 302 52.51 -17.33 8.41
N GLY A 303 52.50 -16.56 7.31
CA GLY A 303 52.18 -17.03 5.97
C GLY A 303 50.72 -16.92 5.56
N MET A 304 49.90 -16.14 6.30
CA MET A 304 48.52 -15.88 5.88
C MET A 304 48.49 -15.03 4.60
N THR A 305 47.73 -15.46 3.59
CA THR A 305 47.61 -14.75 2.33
C THR A 305 46.67 -13.55 2.45
N ASP A 306 46.86 -12.54 1.60
CA ASP A 306 46.02 -11.33 1.56
C ASP A 306 44.52 -11.64 1.40
N GLN A 307 44.21 -12.68 0.61
CA GLN A 307 42.82 -13.13 0.43
C GLN A 307 42.24 -13.77 1.71
N GLN A 308 43.03 -14.50 2.46
CA GLN A 308 42.60 -15.07 3.73
C GLN A 308 42.36 -13.98 4.79
N LEU A 309 43.24 -12.99 4.82
CA LEU A 309 43.08 -11.83 5.71
C LEU A 309 41.85 -11.02 5.37
N PHE A 310 41.61 -10.71 4.08
CA PHE A 310 40.38 -10.09 3.62
C PHE A 310 39.16 -10.86 4.10
N ASN A 311 39.14 -12.20 3.92
CA ASN A 311 38.02 -13.03 4.34
C ASN A 311 37.79 -13.00 5.86
N VAL A 312 38.84 -12.88 6.70
CA VAL A 312 38.69 -12.76 8.16
C VAL A 312 37.85 -11.54 8.53
N PHE A 313 38.21 -10.36 8.01
CA PHE A 313 37.49 -9.13 8.30
C PHE A 313 36.13 -9.04 7.60
N ALA A 314 36.02 -9.63 6.39
CA ALA A 314 34.76 -9.74 5.69
C ALA A 314 33.75 -10.59 6.47
N VAL A 315 34.17 -11.76 6.95
CA VAL A 315 33.31 -12.65 7.77
C VAL A 315 32.90 -11.97 9.07
N GLN A 316 33.83 -11.27 9.72
CA GLN A 316 33.55 -10.57 10.96
C GLN A 316 32.51 -9.46 10.78
N GLY A 317 32.72 -8.58 9.80
CA GLY A 317 31.75 -7.50 9.52
C GLY A 317 30.40 -8.03 9.06
N LEU A 318 30.42 -9.05 8.20
CA LEU A 318 29.20 -9.69 7.69
C LEU A 318 28.41 -10.39 8.81
N SER A 319 29.10 -11.10 9.72
CA SER A 319 28.44 -11.78 10.85
C SER A 319 27.69 -10.80 11.75
N ASN A 320 28.30 -9.65 12.05
CA ASN A 320 27.68 -8.59 12.83
C ASN A 320 26.49 -7.94 12.11
N GLY A 321 26.63 -7.69 10.79
CA GLY A 321 25.57 -7.12 9.97
C GLY A 321 24.38 -8.06 9.81
N VAL A 322 24.64 -9.33 9.51
CA VAL A 322 23.59 -10.36 9.39
C VAL A 322 22.88 -10.58 10.73
N ALA A 323 23.64 -10.66 11.84
CA ALA A 323 23.06 -10.81 13.17
C ALA A 323 22.14 -9.63 13.52
N GLY A 324 22.59 -8.38 13.24
CA GLY A 324 21.79 -7.18 13.43
C GLY A 324 20.53 -7.17 12.55
N ALA A 325 20.65 -7.53 11.27
CA ALA A 325 19.54 -7.54 10.33
C ALA A 325 18.48 -8.60 10.69
N VAL A 326 18.91 -9.82 10.99
CA VAL A 326 18.00 -10.93 11.37
C VAL A 326 17.31 -10.62 12.70
N ALA A 327 18.07 -10.18 13.72
CA ALA A 327 17.50 -9.79 15.01
C ALA A 327 16.52 -8.62 14.87
N GLY A 328 16.86 -7.60 14.03
CA GLY A 328 16.00 -6.47 13.73
C GLY A 328 14.69 -6.87 13.03
N ALA A 329 14.77 -7.77 12.04
CA ALA A 329 13.60 -8.28 11.34
C ALA A 329 12.69 -9.07 12.28
N LEU A 330 13.25 -9.96 13.11
CA LEU A 330 12.49 -10.73 14.10
C LEU A 330 11.81 -9.81 15.13
N ALA A 331 12.55 -8.84 15.67
CA ALA A 331 12.00 -7.85 16.60
C ALA A 331 10.91 -7.00 15.94
N GLY A 332 11.11 -6.60 14.67
CA GLY A 332 10.12 -5.88 13.88
C GLY A 332 8.81 -6.65 13.73
N VAL A 333 8.88 -7.93 13.34
CA VAL A 333 7.70 -8.80 13.23
C VAL A 333 7.00 -8.98 14.58
N LEU A 334 7.76 -9.23 15.66
CA LEU A 334 7.20 -9.36 17.00
C LEU A 334 6.51 -8.08 17.47
N LEU A 335 7.11 -6.92 17.21
CA LEU A 335 6.53 -5.62 17.52
C LEU A 335 5.28 -5.35 16.68
N CYS A 336 5.25 -5.74 15.41
CA CYS A 336 4.04 -5.65 14.58
C CYS A 336 2.87 -6.41 15.21
N TRP A 337 3.08 -7.62 15.72
CA TRP A 337 2.03 -8.40 16.39
C TRP A 337 1.54 -7.75 17.69
N GLN A 338 2.44 -7.06 18.41
CA GLN A 338 2.13 -6.42 19.67
C GLN A 338 1.79 -4.93 19.52
N LEU A 339 1.81 -4.37 18.29
CA LEU A 339 1.69 -2.92 18.09
C LEU A 339 0.34 -2.38 18.56
N ASN A 340 -0.76 -3.02 18.16
CA ASN A 340 -2.10 -2.59 18.56
C ASN A 340 -2.34 -2.67 20.08
N PRO A 341 -2.05 -3.80 20.80
CA PRO A 341 -2.17 -3.84 22.25
C PRO A 341 -1.21 -2.88 22.96
N LEU A 342 0.00 -2.65 22.41
CA LEU A 342 0.95 -1.70 22.97
C LEU A 342 0.44 -0.26 22.89
N LEU A 343 -0.09 0.16 21.73
CA LEU A 343 -0.71 1.47 21.54
C LEU A 343 -1.93 1.66 22.45
N ALA A 344 -2.73 0.60 22.63
CA ALA A 344 -3.85 0.61 23.57
C ALA A 344 -3.39 0.82 25.02
N ALA A 345 -2.34 0.12 25.44
CA ALA A 345 -1.79 0.23 26.78
C ALA A 345 -1.16 1.59 27.06
N LEU A 346 -0.57 2.24 26.04
CA LEU A 346 0.04 3.58 26.12
C LEU A 346 -1.00 4.72 26.00
N GLY A 347 -2.28 4.41 25.75
CA GLY A 347 -3.30 5.42 25.51
C GLY A 347 -3.13 6.23 24.22
N LEU A 348 -2.31 5.74 23.29
CA LEU A 348 -2.00 6.38 22.00
C LEU A 348 -2.92 5.89 20.88
N GLN A 349 -4.16 5.49 21.20
CA GLN A 349 -5.13 5.13 20.17
C GLN A 349 -5.55 6.35 19.36
N LEU A 350 -5.47 6.27 18.04
CA LEU A 350 -5.85 7.33 17.09
C LEU A 350 -7.33 7.73 17.26
N ALA A 351 -8.21 6.76 17.54
CA ALA A 351 -9.57 6.95 18.00
C ALA A 351 -10.07 5.64 18.64
N PRO A 352 -11.09 5.68 19.53
CA PRO A 352 -11.69 4.49 20.11
C PRO A 352 -12.20 3.55 19.01
N GLY A 353 -11.66 2.32 18.98
CA GLY A 353 -12.07 1.29 18.03
C GLY A 353 -11.31 1.27 16.69
N ILE A 354 -10.39 2.21 16.40
CA ILE A 354 -9.55 2.15 15.20
C ILE A 354 -8.34 1.28 15.49
N ILE A 355 -8.28 0.13 14.81
CA ILE A 355 -7.16 -0.80 14.82
C ILE A 355 -6.26 -0.42 13.64
N LEU A 356 -4.95 -0.25 13.89
CA LEU A 356 -3.96 -0.07 12.82
C LEU A 356 -3.93 -1.34 11.95
N PRO A 357 -4.18 -1.22 10.65
CA PRO A 357 -4.05 -2.34 9.75
C PRO A 357 -2.56 -2.68 9.59
N ILE A 358 -2.20 -3.92 9.83
CA ILE A 358 -0.83 -4.42 9.71
C ILE A 358 -0.87 -5.61 8.75
N ASP A 359 -0.09 -5.51 7.67
CA ASP A 359 0.07 -6.58 6.69
C ASP A 359 1.55 -6.89 6.50
N ILE A 360 1.97 -8.06 6.99
CA ILE A 360 3.36 -8.51 6.92
C ILE A 360 3.53 -9.36 5.66
N GLN A 361 4.12 -8.76 4.63
CA GLN A 361 4.41 -9.44 3.37
C GLN A 361 5.81 -10.07 3.43
N PHE A 362 5.85 -11.39 3.27
CA PHE A 362 7.10 -12.17 3.35
C PHE A 362 8.12 -11.73 2.27
N ASP A 363 7.65 -11.42 1.07
CA ASP A 363 8.50 -10.98 -0.04
C ASP A 363 9.22 -9.66 0.28
N GLN A 364 8.52 -8.73 0.91
CA GLN A 364 9.13 -7.46 1.34
C GLN A 364 10.11 -7.64 2.50
N LEU A 365 9.77 -8.50 3.47
CA LEU A 365 10.68 -8.83 4.57
C LEU A 365 11.97 -9.43 4.03
N LEU A 366 11.88 -10.35 3.08
CA LEU A 366 13.04 -10.93 2.41
C LEU A 366 13.85 -9.87 1.65
N PHE A 367 13.18 -8.97 0.95
CA PHE A 367 13.83 -7.86 0.24
C PHE A 367 14.57 -6.92 1.20
N ILE A 368 13.97 -6.58 2.35
CA ILE A 368 14.61 -5.76 3.40
C ILE A 368 15.86 -6.48 3.93
N LEU A 369 15.76 -7.77 4.25
CA LEU A 369 16.89 -8.57 4.72
C LEU A 369 18.03 -8.64 3.70
N LEU A 370 17.71 -8.94 2.44
CA LEU A 370 18.69 -9.00 1.37
C LEU A 370 19.37 -7.65 1.11
N SER A 371 18.62 -6.57 1.13
CA SER A 371 19.16 -5.22 0.97
C SER A 371 20.08 -4.81 2.12
N ALA A 372 19.73 -5.15 3.36
CA ALA A 372 20.57 -4.89 4.53
C ALA A 372 21.88 -5.70 4.48
N VAL A 373 21.80 -6.96 4.06
CA VAL A 373 22.99 -7.81 3.86
C VAL A 373 23.87 -7.27 2.73
N ALA A 374 23.27 -6.89 1.60
CA ALA A 374 24.00 -6.33 0.46
C ALA A 374 24.74 -5.03 0.83
N LEU A 375 24.07 -4.13 1.56
CA LEU A 375 24.71 -2.92 2.08
C LEU A 375 25.82 -3.22 3.08
N THR A 376 25.64 -4.24 3.94
CA THR A 376 26.70 -4.69 4.86
C THR A 376 27.92 -5.19 4.08
N VAL A 377 27.73 -5.98 3.02
CA VAL A 377 28.82 -6.46 2.16
C VAL A 377 29.59 -5.28 1.55
N LEU A 378 28.85 -4.30 1.02
CA LEU A 378 29.48 -3.08 0.46
C LEU A 378 30.23 -2.28 1.52
N ALA A 379 29.67 -2.11 2.72
CA ALA A 379 30.30 -1.40 3.82
C ALA A 379 31.59 -2.07 4.30
N VAL A 380 31.60 -3.39 4.34
CA VAL A 380 32.75 -4.20 4.81
C VAL A 380 33.89 -4.22 3.80
N TRP A 381 33.60 -4.04 2.52
CA TRP A 381 34.59 -4.13 1.42
C TRP A 381 35.80 -3.19 1.64
N TYR A 382 35.55 -1.92 1.96
CA TYR A 382 36.60 -0.93 2.11
C TYR A 382 37.53 -1.22 3.32
N PRO A 383 37.02 -1.45 4.55
CA PRO A 383 37.87 -1.76 5.71
C PRO A 383 38.65 -3.08 5.54
N ALA A 384 38.01 -4.11 4.97
CA ALA A 384 38.68 -5.39 4.72
C ALA A 384 39.86 -5.24 3.73
N LYS A 385 39.68 -4.43 2.68
CA LYS A 385 40.76 -4.12 1.73
C LYS A 385 41.88 -3.30 2.39
N ARG A 386 41.56 -2.39 3.30
CA ARG A 386 42.55 -1.61 4.06
C ARG A 386 43.37 -2.51 4.97
N ALA A 387 42.79 -3.53 5.59
CA ALA A 387 43.50 -4.47 6.44
C ALA A 387 44.58 -5.23 5.66
N VAL A 388 44.34 -5.57 4.40
CA VAL A 388 45.28 -6.22 3.50
C VAL A 388 46.50 -5.36 3.16
N GLY A 389 46.32 -4.02 3.11
CA GLY A 389 47.38 -3.09 2.77
C GLY A 389 48.43 -2.84 3.88
N ILE A 390 48.28 -3.48 5.05
CA ILE A 390 49.21 -3.30 6.18
C ILE A 390 50.54 -4.00 5.88
N ASN A 391 51.67 -3.26 5.98
CA ASN A 391 53.00 -3.76 5.79
C ASN A 391 53.57 -4.24 7.12
N PRO A 392 53.87 -5.57 7.28
CA PRO A 392 54.43 -6.09 8.54
C PRO A 392 55.73 -5.46 8.97
N ALA A 393 56.60 -5.05 8.00
CA ALA A 393 57.92 -4.51 8.30
C ALA A 393 57.83 -3.13 8.99
N ASP A 394 56.84 -2.31 8.67
CA ASP A 394 56.68 -0.99 9.25
C ASP A 394 56.21 -1.08 10.71
N ILE A 395 55.27 -1.98 11.00
CA ILE A 395 54.66 -2.13 12.33
C ILE A 395 55.61 -2.80 13.32
N LEU A 396 56.34 -3.86 12.88
CA LEU A 396 57.28 -4.56 13.77
C LEU A 396 58.59 -3.77 14.04
N ARG A 397 58.85 -2.67 13.32
CA ARG A 397 59.99 -1.81 13.54
C ARG A 397 59.66 -0.67 14.55
N ASP A 398 58.42 -0.29 14.69
CA ASP A 398 57.94 0.78 15.59
C ASP A 398 57.62 0.27 17.00
N GLU A 399 57.70 -1.06 17.27
CA GLU A 399 57.69 -1.68 18.59
C GLU A 399 59.13 -1.90 19.06
#